data_32e4831f711e888a7f9ec61187b48c53
#
_entry.id   32e4831f711e888a7f9ec61187b48c53
#
_cell.length_a   1.000
_cell.length_b   1.000
_cell.length_c   1.000
_cell.angle_alpha   90.00
_cell.angle_beta   90.00
_cell.angle_gamma   90.00
#
_symmetry.space_group_name_H-M   'P 1'
#
loop_
_entity.id
_entity.type
_entity.pdbx_description
1 polymer ?
#
loop_
_entity_poly.entity_id
_entity_poly.type
_entity_poly.pdbx_seq_one_letter_code
_entity_poly.pdbx_strand_id
1 'polypeptide(L)'
;QVTPEDISGHRLILGDCREAMAAMPENSIDAIVCDPPYGMSAEPDAAEVGHWLAGDDYHHGGGGFMGKKWDSFVPGPSVWREAARVLKPGGWCIAFSSTRTSDLLGIAMRLAKLERRDTCAWIYYSGFPKSLALDKAIDSKHGAERDVIGLGAAVCADLIAGRPCGHGLRSERAQA
;
A
#
# COMPACT_ATOMS: atom_id res chain seq x y z
N GLN A 1 5.14 14.53 -20.20
CA GLN A 1 6.12 14.12 -21.20
C GLN A 1 6.95 12.99 -20.62
N VAL A 2 6.89 11.81 -21.22
CA VAL A 2 7.63 10.61 -20.79
C VAL A 2 9.07 10.73 -21.31
N THR A 3 10.04 10.82 -20.40
CA THR A 3 11.46 10.95 -20.78
C THR A 3 12.20 9.67 -20.37
N PRO A 4 12.66 8.86 -21.32
CA PRO A 4 13.47 7.69 -20.98
C PRO A 4 14.94 8.09 -20.77
N GLU A 5 15.56 7.52 -19.74
CA GLU A 5 17.00 7.55 -19.50
C GLU A 5 17.56 6.13 -19.49
N ASP A 6 18.61 5.88 -20.26
CA ASP A 6 19.32 4.60 -20.26
C ASP A 6 20.53 4.68 -19.31
N ILE A 7 20.45 3.94 -18.20
CA ILE A 7 21.51 3.87 -17.20
C ILE A 7 21.99 2.42 -17.07
N SER A 8 23.21 2.16 -17.48
CA SER A 8 23.87 0.84 -17.31
C SER A 8 23.04 -0.35 -17.82
N GLY A 9 22.39 -0.22 -18.98
CA GLY A 9 21.55 -1.26 -19.56
C GLY A 9 20.12 -1.32 -18.98
N HIS A 10 19.75 -0.39 -18.09
CA HIS A 10 18.40 -0.23 -17.56
C HIS A 10 17.78 1.02 -18.14
N ARG A 11 16.52 0.93 -18.53
CA ARG A 11 15.77 2.08 -19.02
C ARG A 11 14.85 2.61 -17.91
N LEU A 12 15.11 3.83 -17.43
CA LEU A 12 14.25 4.55 -16.52
C LEU A 12 13.29 5.45 -17.31
N ILE A 13 12.03 5.40 -16.95
CA ILE A 13 10.98 6.20 -17.61
C ILE A 13 10.25 6.99 -16.53
N LEU A 14 10.39 8.30 -16.52
CA LEU A 14 9.66 9.19 -15.63
C LEU A 14 8.37 9.63 -16.31
N GLY A 15 7.22 9.38 -15.68
CA GLY A 15 5.90 9.77 -16.16
C GLY A 15 4.78 8.88 -15.66
N ASP A 16 3.58 9.09 -16.21
CA ASP A 16 2.44 8.19 -15.95
C ASP A 16 2.73 6.82 -16.55
N CYS A 17 2.57 5.76 -15.79
CA CYS A 17 2.85 4.39 -16.23
C CYS A 17 1.96 3.95 -17.40
N ARG A 18 0.73 4.47 -17.52
CA ARG A 18 -0.16 4.18 -18.65
C ARG A 18 0.38 4.76 -19.95
N GLU A 19 0.81 6.03 -19.91
CA GLU A 19 1.42 6.68 -21.07
C GLU A 19 2.72 5.98 -21.47
N ALA A 20 3.54 5.60 -20.48
CA ALA A 20 4.76 4.86 -20.71
C ALA A 20 4.50 3.51 -21.37
N MET A 21 3.55 2.73 -20.85
CA MET A 21 3.17 1.44 -21.43
C MET A 21 2.51 1.59 -22.80
N ALA A 22 1.66 2.61 -23.02
CA ALA A 22 1.02 2.87 -24.31
C ALA A 22 2.04 3.10 -25.44
N ALA A 23 3.22 3.62 -25.10
CA ALA A 23 4.32 3.81 -26.06
C ALA A 23 5.13 2.52 -26.31
N MET A 24 4.90 1.44 -25.56
CA MET A 24 5.59 0.16 -25.74
C MET A 24 4.87 -0.74 -26.73
N PRO A 25 5.58 -1.58 -27.49
CA PRO A 25 4.97 -2.59 -28.36
C PRO A 25 4.16 -3.60 -27.55
N GLU A 26 3.14 -4.17 -28.17
CA GLU A 26 2.43 -5.32 -27.61
C GLU A 26 3.37 -6.52 -27.44
N ASN A 27 3.13 -7.33 -26.41
CA ASN A 27 3.90 -8.56 -26.19
C ASN A 27 5.42 -8.33 -26.12
N SER A 28 5.87 -7.22 -25.56
CA SER A 28 7.28 -6.85 -25.50
C SER A 28 7.94 -7.12 -24.15
N ILE A 29 7.16 -7.28 -23.09
CA ILE A 29 7.61 -7.42 -21.70
C ILE A 29 7.47 -8.87 -21.24
N ASP A 30 8.53 -9.44 -20.66
CA ASP A 30 8.53 -10.84 -20.18
C ASP A 30 7.86 -10.98 -18.82
N ALA A 31 8.04 -10.01 -17.94
CA ALA A 31 7.44 -10.00 -16.61
C ALA A 31 7.21 -8.57 -16.09
N ILE A 32 6.19 -8.40 -15.27
CA ILE A 32 5.88 -7.16 -14.56
C ILE A 32 5.98 -7.46 -13.07
N VAL A 33 6.75 -6.65 -12.34
CA VAL A 33 6.81 -6.67 -10.87
C VAL A 33 6.61 -5.25 -10.40
N CYS A 34 5.57 -5.01 -9.60
CA CYS A 34 5.21 -3.66 -9.18
C CYS A 34 4.64 -3.61 -7.77
N ASP A 35 4.81 -2.45 -7.16
CA ASP A 35 4.21 -2.07 -5.89
C ASP A 35 3.26 -0.89 -6.14
N PRO A 36 2.02 -1.16 -6.58
CA PRO A 36 1.06 -0.13 -6.94
C PRO A 36 0.45 0.53 -5.70
N PRO A 37 -0.25 1.66 -5.84
CA PRO A 37 -1.03 2.25 -4.77
C PRO A 37 -1.98 1.26 -4.12
N TYR A 38 -2.03 1.27 -2.77
CA TYR A 38 -2.84 0.30 -2.01
C TYR A 38 -4.27 0.75 -1.73
N GLY A 39 -4.58 2.02 -1.95
CA GLY A 39 -5.90 2.57 -1.69
C GLY A 39 -6.31 2.46 -0.21
N MET A 40 -5.37 2.70 0.72
CA MET A 40 -5.63 2.61 2.16
C MET A 40 -6.32 3.86 2.74
N SER A 41 -6.89 4.70 1.92
CA SER A 41 -7.71 5.86 2.31
C SER A 41 -9.07 5.42 2.89
N ALA A 42 -10.06 6.29 2.91
CA ALA A 42 -11.41 5.91 3.28
C ALA A 42 -11.98 4.83 2.33
N GLU A 43 -12.83 3.95 2.83
CA GLU A 43 -13.51 2.98 1.98
C GLU A 43 -14.43 3.71 0.99
N PRO A 44 -14.38 3.35 -0.31
CA PRO A 44 -15.26 3.91 -1.32
C PRO A 44 -16.68 3.37 -1.17
N ASP A 45 -17.66 4.14 -1.57
CA ASP A 45 -19.03 3.65 -1.68
C ASP A 45 -19.23 2.77 -2.95
N ALA A 46 -20.38 2.15 -3.05
CA ALA A 46 -20.69 1.25 -4.17
C ALA A 46 -20.70 1.95 -5.54
N ALA A 47 -21.11 3.23 -5.60
CA ALA A 47 -21.12 4.00 -6.83
C ALA A 47 -19.68 4.32 -7.28
N GLU A 48 -18.83 4.71 -6.36
CA GLU A 48 -17.41 4.95 -6.59
C GLU A 48 -16.70 3.70 -7.11
N VAL A 49 -16.95 2.56 -6.50
CA VAL A 49 -16.43 1.26 -6.98
C VAL A 49 -16.96 0.95 -8.38
N GLY A 50 -18.23 1.24 -8.65
CA GLY A 50 -18.85 1.05 -9.97
C GLY A 50 -18.15 1.87 -11.05
N HIS A 51 -17.91 3.16 -10.83
CA HIS A 51 -17.15 4.04 -11.74
C HIS A 51 -15.74 3.53 -11.98
N TRP A 52 -15.04 3.17 -10.93
CA TRP A 52 -13.70 2.61 -11.01
C TRP A 52 -13.66 1.30 -11.82
N LEU A 53 -14.63 0.40 -11.62
CA LEU A 53 -14.72 -0.85 -12.38
C LEU A 53 -15.05 -0.61 -13.86
N ALA A 54 -15.82 0.42 -14.17
CA ALA A 54 -16.11 0.82 -15.55
C ALA A 54 -14.87 1.32 -16.30
N GLY A 55 -13.80 1.59 -15.57
CA GLY A 55 -12.51 2.06 -16.12
C GLY A 55 -12.37 3.56 -16.11
N ASP A 56 -13.26 4.25 -15.41
CA ASP A 56 -13.11 5.68 -15.18
C ASP A 56 -11.90 5.92 -14.27
N ASP A 57 -11.15 6.97 -14.53
CA ASP A 57 -10.05 7.43 -13.67
C ASP A 57 -10.62 7.96 -12.37
N TYR A 58 -10.89 7.06 -11.45
CA TYR A 58 -11.43 7.41 -10.16
C TYR A 58 -10.31 7.85 -9.22
N HIS A 59 -10.44 9.05 -8.71
CA HIS A 59 -9.63 9.57 -7.62
C HIS A 59 -10.52 9.74 -6.39
N HIS A 60 -10.29 8.92 -5.38
CA HIS A 60 -10.98 9.09 -4.11
C HIS A 60 -10.75 10.52 -3.56
N GLY A 61 -11.81 11.20 -3.13
CA GLY A 61 -11.78 12.61 -2.71
C GLY A 61 -10.93 12.90 -1.47
N GLY A 62 -10.46 11.88 -0.75
CA GLY A 62 -9.46 11.98 0.31
C GLY A 62 -8.06 11.93 -0.27
N GLY A 63 -7.12 12.71 0.26
CA GLY A 63 -5.71 12.60 -0.12
C GLY A 63 -5.20 11.18 0.20
N GLY A 64 -4.45 10.57 -0.72
CA GLY A 64 -3.77 9.30 -0.50
C GLY A 64 -2.69 9.39 0.59
N PHE A 65 -1.93 8.33 0.78
CA PHE A 65 -0.86 8.28 1.76
C PHE A 65 0.07 9.50 1.60
N MET A 66 0.32 10.23 2.69
CA MET A 66 1.07 11.50 2.72
C MET A 66 0.50 12.61 1.80
N GLY A 67 -0.82 12.62 1.54
CA GLY A 67 -1.47 13.63 0.70
C GLY A 67 -1.22 13.50 -0.80
N LYS A 68 -0.66 12.36 -1.25
CA LYS A 68 -0.38 12.12 -2.67
C LYS A 68 -1.65 11.66 -3.40
N LYS A 69 -2.11 12.45 -4.37
CA LYS A 69 -3.34 12.15 -5.12
C LYS A 69 -3.29 10.83 -5.88
N TRP A 70 -2.12 10.45 -6.40
CA TRP A 70 -1.94 9.20 -7.16
C TRP A 70 -2.05 7.94 -6.28
N ASP A 71 -1.88 8.07 -4.96
CA ASP A 71 -1.99 6.98 -3.98
C ASP A 71 -3.36 6.99 -3.26
N SER A 72 -4.35 7.62 -3.85
CA SER A 72 -5.68 7.73 -3.24
C SER A 72 -6.50 6.45 -3.33
N PHE A 73 -6.28 5.64 -4.37
CA PHE A 73 -7.01 4.40 -4.59
C PHE A 73 -6.19 3.35 -5.36
N VAL A 74 -6.69 2.11 -5.37
CA VAL A 74 -6.10 1.00 -6.14
C VAL A 74 -6.17 1.31 -7.63
N PRO A 75 -5.13 1.02 -8.44
CA PRO A 75 -5.17 1.24 -9.88
C PRO A 75 -6.33 0.49 -10.56
N GLY A 76 -7.07 1.22 -11.35
CA GLY A 76 -8.24 0.70 -12.05
C GLY A 76 -7.92 -0.25 -13.21
N PRO A 77 -8.96 -0.88 -13.79
CA PRO A 77 -8.79 -1.81 -14.90
C PRO A 77 -8.07 -1.23 -16.12
N SER A 78 -8.14 0.09 -16.33
CA SER A 78 -7.46 0.77 -17.46
C SER A 78 -5.94 0.60 -17.41
N VAL A 79 -5.33 0.73 -16.23
CA VAL A 79 -3.89 0.53 -16.01
C VAL A 79 -3.49 -0.92 -16.33
N TRP A 80 -4.27 -1.86 -15.84
CA TRP A 80 -3.99 -3.29 -16.01
C TRP A 80 -4.24 -3.78 -17.44
N ARG A 81 -5.11 -3.12 -18.22
CA ARG A 81 -5.28 -3.42 -19.65
C ARG A 81 -4.01 -3.10 -20.43
N GLU A 82 -3.37 -1.96 -20.16
CA GLU A 82 -2.09 -1.64 -20.76
C GLU A 82 -0.97 -2.59 -20.31
N ALA A 83 -0.94 -2.93 -19.01
CA ALA A 83 -0.02 -3.95 -18.50
C ALA A 83 -0.20 -5.31 -19.21
N ALA A 84 -1.45 -5.76 -19.38
CA ALA A 84 -1.76 -7.01 -20.08
C ALA A 84 -1.37 -6.95 -21.57
N ARG A 85 -1.54 -5.79 -22.22
CA ARG A 85 -1.19 -5.60 -23.65
C ARG A 85 0.30 -5.73 -23.91
N VAL A 86 1.13 -5.13 -23.04
CA VAL A 86 2.58 -5.16 -23.21
C VAL A 86 3.20 -6.47 -22.74
N LEU A 87 2.54 -7.20 -21.87
CA LEU A 87 3.02 -8.48 -21.34
C LEU A 87 2.92 -9.57 -22.42
N LYS A 88 3.98 -10.34 -22.60
CA LYS A 88 3.99 -11.49 -23.51
C LYS A 88 3.02 -12.58 -23.04
N PRO A 89 2.43 -13.34 -23.96
CA PRO A 89 1.67 -14.56 -23.60
C PRO A 89 2.51 -15.48 -22.72
N GLY A 90 1.96 -15.89 -21.58
CA GLY A 90 2.69 -16.68 -20.57
C GLY A 90 3.59 -15.88 -19.65
N GLY A 91 3.69 -14.57 -19.83
CA GLY A 91 4.43 -13.67 -18.95
C GLY A 91 3.79 -13.56 -17.56
N TRP A 92 4.59 -13.23 -16.55
CA TRP A 92 4.15 -13.11 -15.17
C TRP A 92 3.91 -11.66 -14.76
N CYS A 93 2.83 -11.43 -14.04
CA CYS A 93 2.57 -10.15 -13.39
C CYS A 93 2.47 -10.37 -11.88
N ILE A 94 3.40 -9.80 -11.12
CA ILE A 94 3.45 -9.83 -9.66
C ILE A 94 3.19 -8.43 -9.16
N ALA A 95 2.08 -8.23 -8.47
CA ALA A 95 1.70 -6.95 -7.89
C ALA A 95 1.50 -7.07 -6.38
N PHE A 96 2.16 -6.21 -5.63
CA PHE A 96 1.94 -6.09 -4.20
C PHE A 96 0.57 -5.46 -3.92
N SER A 97 0.01 -5.77 -2.77
CA SER A 97 -1.25 -5.20 -2.33
C SER A 97 -1.42 -5.24 -0.81
N SER A 98 -2.25 -4.36 -0.29
CA SER A 98 -2.73 -4.46 1.08
C SER A 98 -3.71 -5.62 1.23
N THR A 99 -3.72 -6.26 2.39
CA THR A 99 -4.73 -7.27 2.74
C THR A 99 -6.16 -6.74 2.74
N ARG A 100 -6.36 -5.42 2.84
CA ARG A 100 -7.68 -4.77 2.84
C ARG A 100 -8.27 -4.54 1.46
N THR A 101 -7.41 -4.44 0.43
CA THR A 101 -7.80 -4.02 -0.93
C THR A 101 -7.30 -4.98 -2.01
N SER A 102 -6.79 -6.15 -1.60
CA SER A 102 -6.28 -7.16 -2.53
C SER A 102 -7.37 -7.79 -3.42
N ASP A 103 -8.61 -7.76 -2.97
CA ASP A 103 -9.79 -8.15 -3.73
C ASP A 103 -10.05 -7.17 -4.89
N LEU A 104 -10.03 -5.86 -4.61
CA LEU A 104 -10.20 -4.82 -5.63
C LEU A 104 -9.10 -4.90 -6.69
N LEU A 105 -7.84 -5.04 -6.28
CA LEU A 105 -6.73 -5.24 -7.20
C LEU A 105 -6.95 -6.50 -8.06
N GLY A 106 -7.33 -7.61 -7.43
CA GLY A 106 -7.60 -8.86 -8.12
C GLY A 106 -8.73 -8.75 -9.13
N ILE A 107 -9.80 -8.01 -8.82
CA ILE A 107 -10.91 -7.76 -9.76
C ILE A 107 -10.43 -6.90 -10.93
N ALA A 108 -9.69 -5.80 -10.66
CA ALA A 108 -9.16 -4.93 -11.72
C ALA A 108 -8.28 -5.69 -12.72
N MET A 109 -7.40 -6.53 -12.22
CA MET A 109 -6.53 -7.37 -13.05
C MET A 109 -7.33 -8.40 -13.87
N ARG A 110 -8.37 -9.02 -13.30
CA ARG A 110 -9.25 -9.95 -14.03
C ARG A 110 -10.03 -9.25 -15.14
N LEU A 111 -10.53 -8.04 -14.90
CA LEU A 111 -11.21 -7.24 -15.92
C LEU A 111 -10.27 -6.82 -17.06
N ALA A 112 -8.97 -6.77 -16.80
CA ALA A 112 -7.91 -6.61 -17.79
C ALA A 112 -7.49 -7.92 -18.47
N LYS A 113 -8.19 -9.04 -18.21
CA LYS A 113 -7.91 -10.38 -18.73
C LYS A 113 -6.58 -11.00 -18.25
N LEU A 114 -6.04 -10.52 -17.15
CA LEU A 114 -4.95 -11.20 -16.45
C LEU A 114 -5.53 -12.33 -15.60
N GLU A 115 -5.03 -13.54 -15.78
CA GLU A 115 -5.47 -14.70 -15.00
C GLU A 115 -4.77 -14.73 -13.65
N ARG A 116 -5.55 -14.64 -12.57
CA ARG A 116 -4.97 -14.78 -11.21
C ARG A 116 -4.62 -16.26 -10.97
N ARG A 117 -3.33 -16.54 -10.81
CA ARG A 117 -2.81 -17.89 -10.55
C ARG A 117 -2.76 -18.18 -9.06
N ASP A 118 -2.19 -17.28 -8.28
CA ASP A 118 -1.98 -17.50 -6.85
C ASP A 118 -1.91 -16.21 -6.05
N THR A 119 -1.84 -16.35 -4.74
CA THR A 119 -1.59 -15.26 -3.78
C THR A 119 -0.47 -15.68 -2.86
N CYS A 120 0.64 -14.95 -2.94
CA CYS A 120 1.80 -15.16 -2.07
C CYS A 120 1.77 -14.19 -0.90
N ALA A 121 2.10 -14.66 0.30
CA ALA A 121 2.26 -13.82 1.45
C ALA A 121 3.74 -13.47 1.66
N TRP A 122 4.04 -12.20 1.74
CA TRP A 122 5.35 -11.73 2.17
C TRP A 122 5.34 -11.60 3.70
N ILE A 123 6.03 -12.50 4.37
CA ILE A 123 6.02 -12.58 5.83
C ILE A 123 7.32 -11.99 6.38
N TYR A 124 7.21 -11.03 7.28
CA TYR A 124 8.34 -10.43 8.00
C TYR A 124 7.90 -10.00 9.40
N TYR A 125 8.84 -9.99 10.35
CA TYR A 125 8.54 -9.73 11.76
C TYR A 125 8.70 -8.27 12.19
N SER A 126 9.23 -7.41 11.33
CA SER A 126 9.43 -5.97 11.59
C SER A 126 8.33 -5.10 10.98
N GLY A 127 7.16 -5.67 10.73
CA GLY A 127 6.04 -5.00 10.08
C GLY A 127 5.45 -3.85 10.86
N PHE A 128 4.93 -2.85 10.14
CA PHE A 128 4.17 -1.77 10.74
C PHE A 128 2.88 -2.33 11.37
N PRO A 129 2.61 -2.11 12.67
CA PRO A 129 1.40 -2.63 13.29
C PRO A 129 0.17 -2.00 12.66
N LYS A 130 -0.72 -2.84 12.11
CA LYS A 130 -2.00 -2.41 11.49
C LYS A 130 -3.15 -2.35 12.49
N SER A 131 -2.87 -2.59 13.77
CA SER A 131 -3.86 -2.52 14.83
C SER A 131 -4.03 -1.10 15.34
N LEU A 132 -5.28 -0.74 15.65
CA LEU A 132 -5.56 0.48 16.38
C LEU A 132 -4.94 0.39 17.78
N ALA A 133 -4.21 1.41 18.20
CA ALA A 133 -3.80 1.54 19.60
C ALA A 133 -5.04 1.89 20.43
N LEU A 134 -5.67 0.86 21.03
CA LEU A 134 -6.93 1.01 21.75
C LEU A 134 -6.81 1.99 22.92
N ASP A 135 -5.67 2.02 23.57
CA ASP A 135 -5.36 2.96 24.64
C ASP A 135 -5.45 4.41 24.15
N LYS A 136 -4.83 4.74 23.02
CA LYS A 136 -4.91 6.09 22.42
C LYS A 136 -6.30 6.43 21.90
N ALA A 137 -7.01 5.45 21.37
CA ALA A 137 -8.37 5.65 20.88
C ALA A 137 -9.35 5.92 22.04
N ILE A 138 -9.19 5.25 23.18
CA ILE A 138 -9.98 5.46 24.38
C ILE A 138 -9.71 6.86 24.94
N ASP A 139 -8.43 7.24 25.07
CA ASP A 139 -8.05 8.56 25.56
C ASP A 139 -8.62 9.67 24.69
N SER A 140 -8.47 9.56 23.39
CA SER A 140 -9.02 10.52 22.43
C SER A 140 -10.54 10.65 22.55
N LYS A 141 -11.25 9.53 22.75
CA LYS A 141 -12.71 9.53 22.92
C LYS A 141 -13.15 10.19 24.23
N HIS A 142 -12.35 10.09 25.27
CA HIS A 142 -12.64 10.65 26.59
C HIS A 142 -11.96 12.00 26.85
N GLY A 143 -11.22 12.54 25.90
CA GLY A 143 -10.47 13.79 26.06
C GLY A 143 -9.38 13.73 27.14
N ALA A 144 -8.88 12.51 27.41
CA ALA A 144 -7.84 12.29 28.41
C ALA A 144 -6.47 12.64 27.84
N GLU A 145 -5.76 13.53 28.50
CA GLU A 145 -4.33 13.78 28.22
C GLU A 145 -3.49 12.90 29.14
N ARG A 146 -2.54 12.19 28.55
CA ARG A 146 -1.55 11.41 29.30
C ARG A 146 -0.25 12.20 29.37
N ASP A 147 0.28 12.26 30.57
CA ASP A 147 1.69 12.68 30.71
C ASP A 147 2.60 11.66 30.03
N VAL A 148 3.34 12.12 29.01
CA VAL A 148 4.36 11.29 28.36
C VAL A 148 5.53 11.15 29.34
N ILE A 149 5.46 10.15 30.20
CA ILE A 149 6.64 9.73 30.98
C ILE A 149 7.58 9.12 29.95
N GLY A 150 8.60 9.89 29.52
CA GLY A 150 9.53 9.47 28.48
C GLY A 150 10.03 8.06 28.76
N LEU A 151 9.92 7.17 27.79
CA LEU A 151 10.71 5.95 27.77
C LEU A 151 12.17 6.40 27.74
N GLY A 152 12.79 6.42 28.91
CA GLY A 152 14.19 6.76 29.03
C GLY A 152 15.01 5.83 28.13
N ALA A 153 16.02 6.36 27.51
CA ALA A 153 16.98 5.61 26.67
C ALA A 153 17.55 4.35 27.35
N ALA A 154 17.40 4.23 28.67
CA ALA A 154 17.75 3.08 29.50
C ALA A 154 16.97 1.79 29.13
N VAL A 155 15.68 1.85 28.73
CA VAL A 155 14.91 0.65 28.43
C VAL A 155 15.40 -0.01 27.13
N CYS A 156 15.80 0.80 26.13
CA CYS A 156 16.39 0.26 24.90
C CYS A 156 17.78 -0.34 25.15
N ALA A 157 18.58 0.26 26.04
CA ALA A 157 19.91 -0.24 26.35
C ALA A 157 19.87 -1.59 27.08
N ASP A 158 18.89 -1.79 27.98
CA ASP A 158 18.74 -3.07 28.70
C ASP A 158 18.21 -4.19 27.79
N LEU A 159 17.33 -3.90 26.85
CA LEU A 159 16.91 -4.86 25.82
C LEU A 159 18.05 -5.30 24.89
N ILE A 160 18.89 -4.36 24.48
CA ILE A 160 20.06 -4.65 23.65
C ILE A 160 21.11 -5.44 24.43
N ALA A 161 21.23 -5.20 25.75
CA ALA A 161 22.16 -5.91 26.63
C ALA A 161 21.63 -7.27 27.13
N GLY A 162 20.44 -7.71 26.69
CA GLY A 162 19.84 -9.01 27.08
C GLY A 162 19.46 -9.10 28.56
N ARG A 163 19.28 -7.99 29.25
CA ARG A 163 18.88 -7.96 30.66
C ARG A 163 17.35 -7.96 30.78
N PRO A 164 16.76 -8.71 31.73
CA PRO A 164 15.33 -8.69 31.94
C PRO A 164 14.87 -7.32 32.40
N CYS A 165 13.91 -6.71 31.68
CA CYS A 165 13.29 -5.46 32.07
C CYS A 165 12.51 -5.63 33.39
N GLY A 166 13.12 -5.22 34.49
CA GLY A 166 12.54 -5.27 35.83
C GLY A 166 11.58 -4.11 36.16
N HIS A 167 10.87 -3.58 35.18
CA HIS A 167 9.92 -2.50 35.44
C HIS A 167 8.51 -3.03 35.45
N GLY A 168 8.06 -3.45 36.62
CA GLY A 168 6.64 -3.58 36.92
C GLY A 168 5.95 -2.23 36.69
N LEU A 169 4.95 -2.25 35.83
CA LEU A 169 3.99 -1.15 35.67
C LEU A 169 3.29 -0.89 37.03
N ARG A 170 3.80 0.06 37.80
CA ARG A 170 3.03 0.63 38.89
C ARG A 170 2.04 1.62 38.27
N SER A 171 0.80 1.17 38.13
CA SER A 171 -0.32 2.08 37.98
C SER A 171 -0.57 2.72 39.33
N GLU A 172 -0.10 3.93 39.56
CA GLU A 172 -0.65 4.76 40.62
C GLU A 172 -2.04 5.21 40.21
N ARG A 173 -3.05 4.65 40.87
CA ARG A 173 -4.41 5.16 40.76
C ARG A 173 -4.41 6.55 41.36
N ALA A 174 -4.74 7.55 40.59
CA ALA A 174 -5.15 8.84 41.09
C ALA A 174 -6.46 8.63 41.89
N GLN A 175 -6.41 8.90 43.18
CA GLN A 175 -7.57 9.10 44.02
C GLN A 175 -8.06 10.53 43.86
N ALA A 176 -9.28 10.69 43.39
CA ALA A 176 -10.18 11.75 43.78
C ALA A 176 -11.62 11.31 43.40
#